data_0dccaaf09e4b9bd646698228a6d2b259
#
_entry.id   0dccaaf09e4b9bd646698228a6d2b259
#
_cell.length_a   1.000
_cell.length_b   1.000
_cell.length_c   1.000
_cell.angle_alpha   90.00
_cell.angle_beta   90.00
_cell.angle_gamma   90.00
#
_symmetry.space_group_name_H-M   'P 1'
#
loop_
_entity.id
_entity.type
_entity.pdbx_description
1 polymer ?
#
loop_
_entity_poly.entity_id
_entity_poly.type
_entity_poly.pdbx_seq_one_letter_code
_entity_poly.pdbx_strand_id
1 'polypeptide(L)'
;MNSFEKAFYEGFKLSNCYDNFNLIREKILKQELILEKHENNNFFFFNRTDGLLYYFINDLQDYDLKACYIKILSKAPKHALHDEFLKLNHFKKILNHKQMVLNKEIKPSKFCFISKALHEDSKELYSFFRKYFDPYLFYFSQKNLEEKIPNILVYKENEKIHAALIYTQTLNANFLDFIAVDRNL
;
A
#
# COMPACT_ATOMS: atom_id res chain seq x y z
N MET A 1 -4.11 -5.41 -23.70
CA MET A 1 -5.28 -5.14 -22.85
C MET A 1 -6.43 -6.09 -23.10
N ASN A 2 -6.80 -6.40 -24.33
CA ASN A 2 -7.90 -7.31 -24.65
C ASN A 2 -7.78 -8.74 -24.04
N SER A 3 -6.56 -9.29 -24.00
CA SER A 3 -6.34 -10.64 -23.42
C SER A 3 -6.54 -10.64 -21.89
N PHE A 4 -6.05 -9.61 -21.19
CA PHE A 4 -6.23 -9.49 -19.74
C PHE A 4 -7.69 -9.23 -19.38
N GLU A 5 -8.38 -8.34 -20.12
CA GLU A 5 -9.80 -8.07 -19.90
C GLU A 5 -10.65 -9.34 -20.02
N LYS A 6 -10.45 -10.11 -21.10
CA LYS A 6 -11.13 -11.37 -21.29
C LYS A 6 -10.87 -12.33 -20.12
N ALA A 7 -9.58 -12.53 -19.77
CA ALA A 7 -9.20 -13.41 -18.67
C ALA A 7 -9.75 -12.94 -17.32
N PHE A 8 -9.85 -11.61 -17.10
CA PHE A 8 -10.41 -11.06 -15.86
C PHE A 8 -11.89 -11.41 -15.68
N TYR A 9 -12.68 -11.33 -16.74
CA TYR A 9 -14.10 -11.69 -16.70
C TYR A 9 -14.34 -13.20 -16.69
N GLU A 10 -13.43 -14.02 -17.23
CA GLU A 10 -13.43 -15.48 -17.08
C GLU A 10 -13.07 -15.90 -15.64
N GLY A 11 -12.36 -15.04 -14.92
CA GLY A 11 -11.92 -15.25 -13.56
C GLY A 11 -10.56 -15.92 -13.44
N PHE A 12 -9.86 -15.59 -12.36
CA PHE A 12 -8.55 -16.18 -12.02
C PHE A 12 -8.69 -17.18 -10.86
N LYS A 13 -7.86 -18.21 -10.87
CA LYS A 13 -7.77 -19.15 -9.75
C LYS A 13 -7.27 -18.44 -8.49
N LEU A 14 -6.32 -17.51 -8.65
CA LEU A 14 -5.70 -16.79 -7.56
C LEU A 14 -5.30 -15.38 -8.00
N SER A 15 -5.58 -14.38 -7.14
CA SER A 15 -5.10 -13.00 -7.30
C SER A 15 -4.92 -12.36 -5.93
N ASN A 16 -3.89 -11.52 -5.80
CA ASN A 16 -3.68 -10.68 -4.62
C ASN A 16 -4.18 -9.23 -4.81
N CYS A 17 -4.77 -8.92 -5.96
CA CYS A 17 -5.43 -7.65 -6.25
C CYS A 17 -6.94 -7.79 -6.04
N TYR A 18 -7.52 -6.86 -5.28
CA TYR A 18 -8.95 -6.85 -4.94
C TYR A 18 -9.70 -5.71 -5.63
N ASP A 19 -9.03 -4.99 -6.50
CA ASP A 19 -9.63 -3.93 -7.31
C ASP A 19 -10.57 -4.52 -8.36
N ASN A 20 -11.63 -3.79 -8.67
CA ASN A 20 -12.48 -4.13 -9.83
C ASN A 20 -11.76 -3.80 -11.14
N PHE A 21 -12.25 -4.36 -12.24
CA PHE A 21 -11.62 -4.21 -13.56
C PHE A 21 -11.48 -2.75 -14.00
N ASN A 22 -12.49 -1.90 -13.74
CA ASN A 22 -12.45 -0.50 -14.15
C ASN A 22 -11.32 0.26 -13.46
N LEU A 23 -11.11 0.01 -12.17
CA LEU A 23 -10.03 0.62 -11.41
C LEU A 23 -8.65 0.13 -11.89
N ILE A 24 -8.52 -1.17 -12.16
CA ILE A 24 -7.28 -1.75 -12.72
C ILE A 24 -6.99 -1.13 -14.10
N ARG A 25 -8.00 -1.04 -14.96
CA ARG A 25 -7.89 -0.43 -16.29
C ARG A 25 -7.44 1.04 -16.20
N GLU A 26 -8.02 1.80 -15.28
CA GLU A 26 -7.63 3.19 -15.03
C GLU A 26 -6.17 3.30 -14.62
N LYS A 27 -5.71 2.46 -13.69
CA LYS A 27 -4.31 2.40 -13.25
C LYS A 27 -3.35 2.03 -14.39
N ILE A 28 -3.75 1.12 -15.27
CA ILE A 28 -2.97 0.75 -16.47
C ILE A 28 -2.87 1.94 -17.42
N LEU A 29 -3.99 2.64 -17.70
CA LEU A 29 -4.01 3.81 -18.58
C LEU A 29 -3.15 4.96 -18.03
N LYS A 30 -3.12 5.15 -16.72
CA LYS A 30 -2.27 6.13 -16.03
C LYS A 30 -0.81 5.69 -15.88
N GLN A 31 -0.45 4.51 -16.36
CA GLN A 31 0.87 3.89 -16.17
C GLN A 31 1.30 3.73 -14.70
N GLU A 32 0.35 3.69 -13.81
CA GLU A 32 0.56 3.33 -12.40
C GLU A 32 0.77 1.83 -12.24
N LEU A 33 0.09 1.03 -13.06
CA LEU A 33 0.17 -0.42 -13.11
C LEU A 33 0.78 -0.86 -14.44
N ILE A 34 1.96 -1.49 -14.40
CA ILE A 34 2.73 -1.91 -15.57
C ILE A 34 2.77 -3.41 -15.64
N LEU A 35 2.47 -3.95 -16.82
CA LEU A 35 2.60 -5.38 -17.09
C LEU A 35 4.09 -5.77 -17.10
N GLU A 36 4.54 -6.52 -16.12
CA GLU A 36 5.91 -7.04 -16.01
C GLU A 36 6.07 -8.40 -16.71
N LYS A 37 5.06 -9.25 -16.57
CA LYS A 37 5.10 -10.59 -17.18
C LYS A 37 3.69 -11.04 -17.57
N HIS A 38 3.60 -11.71 -18.71
CA HIS A 38 2.40 -12.40 -19.19
C HIS A 38 2.80 -13.76 -19.78
N GLU A 39 2.21 -14.81 -19.24
CA GLU A 39 2.48 -16.19 -19.67
C GLU A 39 1.24 -17.05 -19.45
N ASN A 40 0.76 -17.74 -20.49
CA ASN A 40 -0.37 -18.72 -20.42
C ASN A 40 -1.60 -18.19 -19.67
N ASN A 41 -2.07 -16.98 -19.99
CA ASN A 41 -3.17 -16.29 -19.28
C ASN A 41 -2.89 -16.02 -17.79
N ASN A 42 -1.63 -16.00 -17.37
CA ASN A 42 -1.20 -15.50 -16.08
C ASN A 42 -0.57 -14.12 -16.27
N PHE A 43 -0.94 -13.17 -15.44
CA PHE A 43 -0.56 -11.76 -15.58
C PHE A 43 0.07 -11.26 -14.28
N PHE A 44 1.18 -10.55 -14.41
CA PHE A 44 1.93 -9.94 -13.32
C PHE A 44 2.10 -8.46 -13.59
N PHE A 45 1.57 -7.63 -12.71
CA PHE A 45 1.65 -6.18 -12.83
C PHE A 45 2.43 -5.59 -11.68
N PHE A 46 3.37 -4.73 -12.01
CA PHE A 46 4.06 -3.93 -11.02
C PHE A 46 3.32 -2.61 -10.80
N ASN A 47 2.94 -2.33 -9.55
CA ASN A 47 2.33 -1.06 -9.18
C ASN A 47 3.42 -0.07 -8.77
N ARG A 48 3.59 0.99 -9.56
CA ARG A 48 4.59 2.04 -9.32
C ARG A 48 4.28 2.90 -8.11
N THR A 49 3.01 2.96 -7.70
CA THR A 49 2.57 3.82 -6.60
C THR A 49 2.97 3.24 -5.25
N ASP A 50 2.84 1.93 -5.07
CA ASP A 50 3.12 1.23 -3.81
C ASP A 50 4.32 0.26 -3.88
N GLY A 51 4.91 0.08 -5.08
CA GLY A 51 6.06 -0.80 -5.27
C GLY A 51 5.74 -2.29 -5.16
N LEU A 52 4.46 -2.67 -5.25
CA LEU A 52 4.00 -4.04 -5.08
C LEU A 52 3.77 -4.73 -6.42
N LEU A 53 4.00 -6.04 -6.43
CA LEU A 53 3.59 -6.91 -7.53
C LEU A 53 2.18 -7.41 -7.29
N TYR A 54 1.30 -7.22 -8.26
CA TYR A 54 -0.02 -7.82 -8.34
C TYR A 54 -0.01 -8.96 -9.33
N TYR A 55 -0.57 -10.11 -8.95
CA TYR A 55 -0.68 -11.27 -9.82
C TYR A 55 -2.12 -11.71 -9.99
N PHE A 56 -2.39 -12.24 -11.17
CA PHE A 56 -3.65 -12.82 -11.59
C PHE A 56 -3.31 -14.13 -12.32
N ILE A 57 -3.49 -15.26 -11.66
CA ILE A 57 -2.98 -16.55 -12.13
C ILE A 57 -4.03 -17.65 -12.09
N ASN A 58 -3.89 -18.60 -13.02
CA ASN A 58 -4.70 -19.81 -13.13
C ASN A 58 -3.92 -21.06 -12.70
N ASP A 59 -2.60 -21.02 -12.78
CA ASP A 59 -1.73 -22.13 -12.45
C ASP A 59 -0.78 -21.78 -11.30
N LEU A 60 -0.44 -22.78 -10.49
CA LEU A 60 0.56 -22.67 -9.45
C LEU A 60 1.87 -23.29 -9.94
N GLN A 61 2.83 -22.45 -10.27
CA GLN A 61 4.16 -22.85 -10.73
C GLN A 61 5.20 -21.82 -10.32
N ASP A 62 6.46 -22.12 -10.54
CA ASP A 62 7.54 -21.14 -10.46
C ASP A 62 7.53 -20.27 -11.73
N TYR A 63 7.42 -18.96 -11.55
CA TYR A 63 7.31 -18.00 -12.65
C TYR A 63 8.60 -17.25 -12.96
N ASP A 64 9.71 -17.57 -12.29
CA ASP A 64 10.96 -16.83 -12.44
C ASP A 64 10.76 -15.31 -12.31
N LEU A 65 10.16 -14.91 -11.20
CA LEU A 65 9.84 -13.51 -10.94
C LEU A 65 11.09 -12.76 -10.47
N LYS A 66 11.27 -11.55 -10.99
CA LYS A 66 12.31 -10.64 -10.46
C LYS A 66 12.03 -10.30 -8.99
N ALA A 67 13.07 -9.91 -8.26
CA ALA A 67 12.95 -9.47 -6.88
C ALA A 67 11.90 -8.35 -6.75
N CYS A 68 10.85 -8.60 -5.99
CA CYS A 68 9.71 -7.70 -5.82
C CYS A 68 9.03 -7.94 -4.47
N TYR A 69 8.11 -7.07 -4.12
CA TYR A 69 7.29 -7.18 -2.92
C TYR A 69 5.86 -7.56 -3.28
N ILE A 70 5.27 -8.43 -2.45
CA ILE A 70 3.88 -8.87 -2.57
C ILE A 70 3.18 -8.65 -1.24
N LYS A 71 1.95 -8.13 -1.28
CA LYS A 71 1.07 -8.03 -0.11
C LYS A 71 -0.05 -9.03 -0.24
N ILE A 72 -0.24 -9.85 0.80
CA ILE A 72 -1.37 -10.77 0.93
C ILE A 72 -2.17 -10.37 2.17
N LEU A 73 -3.47 -10.25 2.02
CA LEU A 73 -4.36 -10.02 3.16
C LEU A 73 -4.54 -11.32 3.95
N SER A 74 -4.44 -11.27 5.28
CA SER A 74 -4.59 -12.44 6.13
C SER A 74 -5.97 -13.11 6.06
N LYS A 75 -7.00 -12.36 5.63
CA LYS A 75 -8.36 -12.84 5.37
C LYS A 75 -8.64 -13.09 3.89
N ALA A 76 -7.58 -13.16 3.07
CA ALA A 76 -7.73 -13.40 1.64
C ALA A 76 -8.45 -14.74 1.40
N PRO A 77 -9.38 -14.80 0.44
CA PRO A 77 -9.87 -16.07 -0.05
C PRO A 77 -8.69 -16.93 -0.51
N LYS A 78 -8.77 -18.25 -0.27
CA LYS A 78 -7.73 -19.20 -0.72
C LYS A 78 -6.32 -18.92 -0.16
N HIS A 79 -6.22 -18.48 1.10
CA HIS A 79 -4.94 -18.12 1.73
C HIS A 79 -3.88 -19.21 1.58
N ALA A 80 -4.25 -20.49 1.70
CA ALA A 80 -3.32 -21.61 1.51
C ALA A 80 -2.72 -21.67 0.09
N LEU A 81 -3.46 -21.28 -0.95
CA LEU A 81 -2.94 -21.19 -2.32
C LEU A 81 -1.97 -20.01 -2.48
N HIS A 82 -2.20 -18.91 -1.76
CA HIS A 82 -1.25 -17.81 -1.72
C HIS A 82 0.07 -18.25 -1.08
N ASP A 83 0.01 -18.99 0.03
CA ASP A 83 1.21 -19.51 0.70
C ASP A 83 1.97 -20.49 -0.21
N GLU A 84 1.27 -21.35 -0.94
CA GLU A 84 1.87 -22.25 -1.92
C GLU A 84 2.54 -21.49 -3.07
N PHE A 85 1.86 -20.49 -3.65
CA PHE A 85 2.43 -19.61 -4.68
C PHE A 85 3.69 -18.91 -4.19
N LEU A 86 3.66 -18.31 -2.98
CA LEU A 86 4.80 -17.63 -2.41
C LEU A 86 5.99 -18.56 -2.21
N LYS A 87 5.73 -19.80 -1.76
CA LYS A 87 6.77 -20.83 -1.57
C LYS A 87 7.40 -21.27 -2.88
N LEU A 88 6.57 -21.55 -3.90
CA LEU A 88 7.04 -21.95 -5.24
C LEU A 88 7.91 -20.88 -5.90
N ASN A 89 7.58 -19.60 -5.67
CA ASN A 89 8.30 -18.45 -6.23
C ASN A 89 9.36 -17.88 -5.28
N HIS A 90 9.78 -18.64 -4.28
CA HIS A 90 10.88 -18.32 -3.35
C HIS A 90 10.69 -17.03 -2.52
N PHE A 91 9.45 -16.56 -2.34
CA PHE A 91 9.17 -15.40 -1.50
C PHE A 91 9.38 -15.69 -0.04
N LYS A 92 9.98 -14.72 0.68
CA LYS A 92 10.17 -14.76 2.12
C LYS A 92 9.24 -13.75 2.79
N LYS A 93 8.59 -14.17 3.88
CA LYS A 93 7.78 -13.26 4.69
C LYS A 93 8.70 -12.31 5.44
N ILE A 94 8.60 -11.02 5.16
CA ILE A 94 9.39 -9.97 5.80
C ILE A 94 8.62 -9.21 6.87
N LEU A 95 7.27 -9.22 6.79
CA LEU A 95 6.44 -8.40 7.64
C LEU A 95 5.05 -9.01 7.86
N ASN A 96 4.48 -8.73 9.03
CA ASN A 96 3.10 -9.08 9.36
C ASN A 96 2.40 -7.85 9.94
N HIS A 97 1.48 -7.27 9.18
CA HIS A 97 0.66 -6.15 9.63
C HIS A 97 -0.64 -6.63 10.23
N LYS A 98 -1.04 -6.05 11.34
CA LYS A 98 -2.38 -6.22 11.90
C LYS A 98 -3.18 -4.95 11.64
N GLN A 99 -4.31 -5.09 10.96
CA GLN A 99 -5.29 -4.02 10.89
C GLN A 99 -6.08 -4.02 12.19
N MET A 100 -6.11 -2.88 12.88
CA MET A 100 -6.94 -2.67 14.05
C MET A 100 -8.15 -1.81 13.67
N VAL A 101 -9.32 -2.14 14.22
CA VAL A 101 -10.54 -1.37 14.06
C VAL A 101 -10.91 -0.79 15.43
N LEU A 102 -11.10 0.51 15.48
CA LEU A 102 -11.61 1.17 16.67
C LEU A 102 -13.13 1.06 16.71
N ASN A 103 -13.63 0.27 17.63
CA ASN A 103 -15.09 0.02 17.82
C ASN A 103 -15.70 0.87 18.93
N LYS A 104 -15.02 1.93 19.39
CA LYS A 104 -15.53 2.83 20.41
C LYS A 104 -15.73 4.22 19.85
N GLU A 105 -16.84 4.84 20.25
CA GLU A 105 -17.02 6.27 20.04
C GLU A 105 -15.95 7.03 20.84
N ILE A 106 -15.15 7.85 20.13
CA ILE A 106 -14.17 8.72 20.78
C ILE A 106 -14.81 10.08 20.97
N LYS A 107 -14.84 10.56 22.20
CA LYS A 107 -15.20 11.97 22.43
C LYS A 107 -14.11 12.85 21.82
N PRO A 108 -14.47 13.79 20.95
CA PRO A 108 -13.48 14.68 20.36
C PRO A 108 -12.82 15.50 21.49
N SER A 109 -11.51 15.50 21.50
CA SER A 109 -10.72 16.39 22.34
C SER A 109 -10.01 17.41 21.45
N LYS A 110 -9.98 18.67 21.87
CA LYS A 110 -9.23 19.72 21.16
C LYS A 110 -7.77 19.66 21.60
N PHE A 111 -6.91 19.22 20.72
CA PHE A 111 -5.48 19.33 20.90
C PHE A 111 -5.00 20.58 20.15
N CYS A 112 -4.65 21.63 20.88
CA CYS A 112 -4.20 22.91 20.29
C CYS A 112 -2.82 22.85 19.64
N PHE A 113 -2.10 21.73 19.78
CA PHE A 113 -0.73 21.57 19.31
C PHE A 113 -0.61 20.80 18.00
N ILE A 114 -1.71 20.26 17.47
CA ILE A 114 -1.72 19.49 16.24
C ILE A 114 -2.26 20.36 15.11
N SER A 115 -1.52 20.46 14.03
CA SER A 115 -1.90 21.19 12.82
C SER A 115 -1.85 20.30 11.59
N LYS A 116 -2.43 20.77 10.50
CA LYS A 116 -2.20 20.16 9.19
C LYS A 116 -0.79 20.47 8.73
N ALA A 117 -0.17 19.50 8.07
CA ALA A 117 1.10 19.70 7.42
C ALA A 117 0.98 20.70 6.26
N LEU A 118 2.04 21.42 5.98
CA LEU A 118 2.17 22.35 4.86
C LEU A 118 3.06 21.73 3.77
N HIS A 119 2.95 22.22 2.55
CA HIS A 119 3.80 21.73 1.44
C HIS A 119 5.29 21.90 1.70
N GLU A 120 5.68 22.93 2.41
CA GLU A 120 7.06 23.18 2.83
C GLU A 120 7.61 22.12 3.78
N ASP A 121 6.74 21.39 4.47
CA ASP A 121 7.10 20.31 5.39
C ASP A 121 7.48 19.01 4.66
N SER A 122 7.22 18.89 3.37
CA SER A 122 7.26 17.61 2.65
C SER A 122 8.61 16.89 2.78
N LYS A 123 9.71 17.62 2.69
CA LYS A 123 11.07 17.08 2.80
C LYS A 123 11.38 16.57 4.21
N GLU A 124 11.00 17.35 5.23
CA GLU A 124 11.19 16.97 6.63
C GLU A 124 10.30 15.78 6.99
N LEU A 125 9.02 15.79 6.59
CA LEU A 125 8.09 14.68 6.76
C LEU A 125 8.61 13.39 6.13
N TYR A 126 9.13 13.46 4.91
CA TYR A 126 9.71 12.30 4.26
C TYR A 126 10.87 11.72 5.07
N SER A 127 11.79 12.57 5.51
CA SER A 127 12.94 12.19 6.36
C SER A 127 12.47 11.65 7.71
N PHE A 128 11.46 12.28 8.31
CA PHE A 128 10.87 11.87 9.58
C PHE A 128 10.27 10.47 9.51
N PHE A 129 9.41 10.19 8.54
CA PHE A 129 8.81 8.86 8.39
C PHE A 129 9.88 7.80 8.05
N ARG A 130 10.87 8.12 7.22
CA ARG A 130 11.97 7.21 6.89
C ARG A 130 12.86 6.87 8.08
N LYS A 131 12.91 7.70 9.11
CA LYS A 131 13.60 7.41 10.38
C LYS A 131 12.90 6.33 11.20
N TYR A 132 11.55 6.27 11.14
CA TYR A 132 10.74 5.41 12.02
C TYR A 132 10.19 4.17 11.32
N PHE A 133 10.12 4.17 10.01
CA PHE A 133 9.58 3.06 9.24
C PHE A 133 10.64 2.45 8.35
N ASP A 134 10.64 1.11 8.32
CA ASP A 134 11.42 0.36 7.35
C ASP A 134 11.05 0.79 5.92
N PRO A 135 12.01 0.85 4.97
CA PRO A 135 11.75 1.17 3.57
C PRO A 135 10.65 0.33 2.93
N TYR A 136 10.46 -0.91 3.38
CA TYR A 136 9.41 -1.80 2.89
C TYR A 136 8.02 -1.46 3.43
N LEU A 137 7.96 -0.69 4.52
CA LEU A 137 6.72 -0.24 5.13
C LEU A 137 6.29 1.11 4.59
N PHE A 138 7.22 2.05 4.56
CA PHE A 138 6.99 3.39 4.07
C PHE A 138 7.41 3.47 2.60
N TYR A 139 6.50 3.06 1.74
CA TYR A 139 6.72 2.95 0.29
C TYR A 139 6.53 4.25 -0.49
N PHE A 140 6.15 5.35 0.17
CA PHE A 140 6.01 6.64 -0.50
C PHE A 140 7.37 7.15 -0.98
N SER A 141 7.41 7.61 -2.23
CA SER A 141 8.43 8.55 -2.68
C SER A 141 8.14 9.94 -2.08
N GLN A 142 9.12 10.83 -2.07
CA GLN A 142 8.87 12.20 -1.61
C GLN A 142 7.73 12.86 -2.42
N LYS A 143 7.71 12.67 -3.74
CA LYS A 143 6.65 13.20 -4.60
C LYS A 143 5.27 12.66 -4.24
N ASN A 144 5.15 11.35 -3.99
CA ASN A 144 3.86 10.74 -3.62
C ASN A 144 3.43 11.18 -2.21
N LEU A 145 4.38 11.48 -1.32
CA LEU A 145 4.08 12.04 -0.01
C LEU A 145 3.52 13.47 -0.12
N GLU A 146 4.04 14.27 -1.05
CA GLU A 146 3.54 15.63 -1.33
C GLU A 146 2.05 15.64 -1.69
N GLU A 147 1.59 14.65 -2.45
CA GLU A 147 0.17 14.49 -2.79
C GLU A 147 -0.70 14.13 -1.56
N LYS A 148 -0.08 13.61 -0.49
CA LYS A 148 -0.75 13.26 0.76
C LYS A 148 -0.78 14.38 1.79
N ILE A 149 -0.05 15.47 1.59
CA ILE A 149 0.05 16.60 2.55
C ILE A 149 -1.30 17.05 3.11
N PRO A 150 -2.40 17.19 2.31
CA PRO A 150 -3.71 17.57 2.85
C PRO A 150 -4.26 16.60 3.91
N ASN A 151 -3.76 15.37 3.93
CA ASN A 151 -4.17 14.29 4.81
C ASN A 151 -3.09 13.93 5.84
N ILE A 152 -2.20 14.88 6.15
CA ILE A 152 -1.17 14.70 7.16
C ILE A 152 -1.42 15.68 8.30
N LEU A 153 -1.42 15.15 9.52
CA LEU A 153 -1.39 15.94 10.74
C LEU A 153 0.01 15.88 11.36
N VAL A 154 0.46 17.01 11.91
CA VAL A 154 1.79 17.13 12.52
C VAL A 154 1.69 17.78 13.90
N TYR A 155 2.58 17.37 14.79
CA TYR A 155 2.96 18.11 15.97
C TYR A 155 4.36 18.67 15.75
N LYS A 156 4.51 19.99 15.87
CA LYS A 156 5.78 20.70 15.76
C LYS A 156 6.11 21.43 17.05
N GLU A 157 7.38 21.41 17.39
CA GLU A 157 7.95 22.25 18.42
C GLU A 157 9.23 22.89 17.88
N ASN A 158 9.38 24.21 18.04
CA ASN A 158 10.48 24.98 17.47
C ASN A 158 10.67 24.71 15.96
N GLU A 159 9.57 24.70 15.20
CA GLU A 159 9.49 24.44 13.76
C GLU A 159 9.90 23.02 13.33
N LYS A 160 10.27 22.14 14.26
CA LYS A 160 10.67 20.78 14.00
C LYS A 160 9.50 19.80 14.21
N ILE A 161 9.39 18.84 13.32
CA ILE A 161 8.37 17.77 13.42
C ILE A 161 8.79 16.75 14.48
N HIS A 162 7.94 16.57 15.49
CA HIS A 162 8.08 15.58 16.56
C HIS A 162 7.05 14.46 16.50
N ALA A 163 5.92 14.69 15.85
CA ALA A 163 4.98 13.64 15.54
C ALA A 163 4.31 13.92 14.20
N ALA A 164 3.98 12.87 13.47
CA ALA A 164 3.25 12.95 12.22
C ALA A 164 2.32 11.76 12.04
N LEU A 165 1.16 12.01 11.42
CA LEU A 165 0.12 11.03 11.17
C LEU A 165 -0.40 11.22 9.75
N ILE A 166 -0.39 10.15 8.96
CA ILE A 166 -1.03 10.09 7.63
C ILE A 166 -2.34 9.35 7.77
N TYR A 167 -3.42 9.92 7.24
CA TYR A 167 -4.72 9.28 7.23
C TYR A 167 -5.34 9.30 5.83
N THR A 168 -6.22 8.34 5.58
CA THR A 168 -7.08 8.31 4.41
C THR A 168 -8.53 8.42 4.85
N GLN A 169 -9.25 9.39 4.28
CA GLN A 169 -10.66 9.59 4.51
C GLN A 169 -11.46 9.02 3.35
N THR A 170 -12.43 8.19 3.64
CA THR A 170 -13.40 7.67 2.68
C THR A 170 -14.82 8.05 3.09
N LEU A 171 -15.81 7.79 2.23
CA LEU A 171 -17.22 8.07 2.55
C LEU A 171 -17.72 7.33 3.80
N ASN A 172 -17.15 6.15 4.08
CA ASN A 172 -17.66 5.25 5.10
C ASN A 172 -16.70 5.04 6.28
N ALA A 173 -15.44 5.46 6.19
CA ALA A 173 -14.44 5.22 7.21
C ALA A 173 -13.24 6.16 7.09
N ASN A 174 -12.56 6.37 8.21
CA ASN A 174 -11.24 6.98 8.24
C ASN A 174 -10.21 5.90 8.57
N PHE A 175 -9.12 5.87 7.82
CA PHE A 175 -8.01 4.94 8.03
C PHE A 175 -6.81 5.72 8.53
N LEU A 176 -6.19 5.22 9.58
CA LEU A 176 -4.87 5.65 10.01
C LEU A 176 -3.85 4.81 9.24
N ASP A 177 -3.14 5.44 8.31
CA ASP A 177 -2.18 4.75 7.45
C ASP A 177 -0.82 4.63 8.14
N PHE A 178 -0.31 5.76 8.65
CA PHE A 178 0.98 5.83 9.33
C PHE A 178 0.90 6.78 10.51
N ILE A 179 1.57 6.44 11.60
CA ILE A 179 1.80 7.33 12.73
C ILE A 179 3.22 7.13 13.26
N ALA A 180 3.94 8.22 13.43
CA ALA A 180 5.25 8.22 14.06
C ALA A 180 5.33 9.34 15.11
N VAL A 181 6.01 9.05 16.21
CA VAL A 181 6.24 10.00 17.31
C VAL A 181 7.72 9.90 17.70
N ASP A 182 8.37 11.04 17.89
CA ASP A 182 9.75 11.07 18.40
C ASP A 182 9.76 10.55 19.85
N ARG A 183 10.68 9.65 20.14
CA ARG A 183 10.78 9.01 21.46
C ARG A 183 11.27 9.95 22.57
N ASN A 184 11.77 11.11 22.20
CA ASN A 184 12.36 12.09 23.11
C ASN A 184 11.39 13.24 23.47
N LEU A 185 10.07 12.99 23.31
CA LEU A 185 9.01 13.88 23.79
C LEU A 185 8.65 13.57 25.22
#